data_565468311be52bb793f8f6404844f0a8
#
_entry.id   565468311be52bb793f8f6404844f0a8
#
_cell.length_a   1.000
_cell.length_b   1.000
_cell.length_c   1.000
_cell.angle_alpha   90.00
_cell.angle_beta   90.00
_cell.angle_gamma   90.00
#
_symmetry.space_group_name_H-M   'P 1'
#
loop_
_entity.id
_entity.type
_entity.pdbx_description
1 polymer ?
#
loop_
_entity_poly.entity_id
_entity_poly.type
_entity_poly.pdbx_seq_one_letter_code
_entity_poly.pdbx_strand_id
1 'polypeptide(L)'
;IEDISYSTKQTRIVKIHSSGFIVGLKPGKATVIVRSEGQTATCRIQVVKPTIRLSKKHIRLSKGSNQILPVWVSSGYHPHFKSTNRQIATVDDLGRVYAKRKGKANIKVSLDGVTKQCNVIIY
;
A
#
# COMPACT_ATOMS: atom_id res chain seq x y z
N ILE A 1 -1.74 -15.65 37.25
CA ILE A 1 -1.43 -15.12 35.92
C ILE A 1 -2.18 -15.94 34.87
N GLU A 2 -3.00 -15.28 34.10
CA GLU A 2 -3.75 -15.92 33.04
C GLU A 2 -2.89 -16.10 31.80
N ASP A 3 -2.87 -17.31 31.26
CA ASP A 3 -2.27 -17.57 29.97
C ASP A 3 -3.31 -17.30 28.88
N ILE A 4 -3.10 -16.27 28.11
CA ILE A 4 -3.96 -15.95 26.99
C ILE A 4 -3.27 -16.37 25.69
N SER A 5 -3.97 -17.19 24.91
CA SER A 5 -3.46 -17.58 23.60
C SER A 5 -4.34 -17.02 22.48
N TYR A 6 -3.70 -16.65 21.40
CA TYR A 6 -4.34 -16.11 20.20
C TYR A 6 -4.03 -17.00 19.02
N SER A 7 -5.03 -17.29 18.20
CA SER A 7 -4.84 -18.09 17.00
C SER A 7 -5.82 -17.68 15.91
N THR A 8 -5.46 -18.01 14.66
CA THR A 8 -6.33 -17.81 13.52
C THR A 8 -6.08 -18.93 12.50
N LYS A 9 -7.14 -19.34 11.80
CA LYS A 9 -7.02 -20.25 10.66
C LYS A 9 -6.67 -19.50 9.38
N GLN A 10 -6.87 -18.21 9.32
CA GLN A 10 -6.60 -17.38 8.14
C GLN A 10 -5.24 -16.69 8.28
N THR A 11 -4.18 -17.47 8.33
CA THR A 11 -2.81 -16.96 8.52
C THR A 11 -2.29 -16.14 7.33
N ARG A 12 -2.96 -16.24 6.18
CA ARG A 12 -2.61 -15.42 5.00
C ARG A 12 -3.24 -14.03 5.05
N ILE A 13 -4.32 -13.88 5.83
CA ILE A 13 -5.07 -12.62 5.92
C ILE A 13 -4.55 -11.77 7.06
N VAL A 14 -4.31 -12.38 8.23
CA VAL A 14 -3.83 -11.68 9.42
C VAL A 14 -2.69 -12.44 10.08
N LYS A 15 -1.80 -11.71 10.71
CA LYS A 15 -0.74 -12.24 11.58
C LYS A 15 -1.00 -11.76 13.00
N ILE A 16 -0.89 -12.67 13.97
CA ILE A 16 -1.15 -12.36 15.37
C ILE A 16 0.15 -12.55 16.16
N HIS A 17 0.51 -11.54 16.95
CA HIS A 17 1.61 -11.60 17.91
C HIS A 17 1.12 -12.09 19.25
N SER A 18 2.00 -12.70 20.03
CA SER A 18 1.66 -13.23 21.37
C SER A 18 1.11 -12.17 22.32
N SER A 19 1.40 -10.91 22.07
CA SER A 19 0.86 -9.79 22.84
C SER A 19 -0.58 -9.42 22.48
N GLY A 20 -1.17 -10.06 21.46
CA GLY A 20 -2.49 -9.72 20.96
C GLY A 20 -2.49 -8.68 19.84
N PHE A 21 -1.32 -8.25 19.40
CA PHE A 21 -1.19 -7.31 18.29
C PHE A 21 -1.48 -8.01 16.96
N ILE A 22 -2.38 -7.45 16.16
CA ILE A 22 -2.84 -8.05 14.91
C ILE A 22 -2.40 -7.18 13.73
N VAL A 23 -1.82 -7.82 12.72
CA VAL A 23 -1.39 -7.15 11.49
C VAL A 23 -2.18 -7.71 10.32
N GLY A 24 -2.83 -6.84 9.53
CA GLY A 24 -3.49 -7.21 8.29
C GLY A 24 -2.47 -7.46 7.18
N LEU A 25 -2.49 -8.63 6.56
CA LEU A 25 -1.56 -9.02 5.50
C LEU A 25 -2.16 -8.87 4.11
N LYS A 26 -3.41 -9.30 3.95
CA LYS A 26 -4.13 -9.26 2.68
C LYS A 26 -5.59 -8.91 2.91
N PRO A 27 -6.28 -8.31 1.92
CA PRO A 27 -7.72 -8.11 2.03
C PRO A 27 -8.46 -9.43 2.18
N GLY A 28 -9.46 -9.46 3.04
CA GLY A 28 -10.26 -10.63 3.30
C GLY A 28 -10.82 -10.64 4.71
N LYS A 29 -11.47 -11.74 5.05
CA LYS A 29 -12.06 -11.92 6.38
C LYS A 29 -11.28 -12.98 7.14
N ALA A 30 -11.06 -12.72 8.43
CA ALA A 30 -10.38 -13.64 9.33
C ALA A 30 -11.13 -13.70 10.65
N THR A 31 -11.01 -14.84 11.33
CA THR A 31 -11.55 -15.02 12.69
C THR A 31 -10.37 -15.28 13.61
N VAL A 32 -10.26 -14.48 14.66
CA VAL A 32 -9.25 -14.64 15.70
C VAL A 32 -9.88 -15.34 16.89
N ILE A 33 -9.25 -16.40 17.36
CA ILE A 33 -9.70 -17.19 18.50
C ILE A 33 -8.81 -16.85 19.68
N VAL A 34 -9.44 -16.44 20.78
CA VAL A 34 -8.76 -16.10 22.03
C VAL A 34 -9.15 -17.14 23.08
N ARG A 35 -8.16 -17.78 23.68
CA ARG A 35 -8.39 -18.79 24.74
C ARG A 35 -7.68 -18.39 26.00
N SER A 36 -8.40 -18.55 27.12
CA SER A 36 -7.86 -18.31 28.46
C SER A 36 -8.65 -19.15 29.46
N GLU A 37 -7.96 -19.91 30.28
CA GLU A 37 -8.56 -20.68 31.39
C GLU A 37 -9.77 -21.54 31.00
N GLY A 38 -9.68 -22.22 29.85
CA GLY A 38 -10.73 -23.08 29.34
C GLY A 38 -11.90 -22.35 28.68
N GLN A 39 -11.84 -21.02 28.62
CA GLN A 39 -12.83 -20.21 27.91
C GLN A 39 -12.31 -19.82 26.54
N THR A 40 -13.23 -19.72 25.59
CA THR A 40 -12.91 -19.34 24.22
C THR A 40 -13.79 -18.21 23.77
N ALA A 41 -13.19 -17.18 23.21
CA ALA A 41 -13.89 -16.07 22.56
C ALA A 41 -13.38 -15.92 21.13
N THR A 42 -14.24 -15.43 20.25
CA THR A 42 -13.86 -15.21 18.84
C THR A 42 -14.08 -13.74 18.47
N CYS A 43 -13.21 -13.23 17.59
CA CYS A 43 -13.31 -11.91 17.05
C CYS A 43 -13.22 -11.98 15.53
N ARG A 44 -14.18 -11.38 14.83
CA ARG A 44 -14.17 -11.32 13.37
C ARG A 44 -13.44 -10.07 12.94
N ILE A 45 -12.51 -10.24 12.01
CA ILE A 45 -11.69 -9.16 11.49
C ILE A 45 -11.87 -9.11 9.98
N GLN A 46 -12.04 -7.90 9.45
CA GLN A 46 -12.05 -7.67 8.03
C GLN A 46 -10.87 -6.80 7.66
N VAL A 47 -10.02 -7.30 6.76
CA VAL A 47 -8.92 -6.53 6.19
C VAL A 47 -9.39 -6.02 4.85
N VAL A 48 -9.40 -4.71 4.68
CA VAL A 48 -9.89 -4.07 3.45
C VAL A 48 -8.72 -3.63 2.58
N LYS A 49 -8.99 -3.54 1.26
CA LYS A 49 -8.00 -2.99 0.33
C LYS A 49 -7.73 -1.53 0.66
N PRO A 50 -6.48 -1.06 0.53
CA PRO A 50 -6.19 0.34 0.77
C PRO A 50 -6.81 1.23 -0.29
N THR A 51 -7.06 2.49 0.07
CA THR A 51 -7.42 3.53 -0.88
C THR A 51 -6.17 4.32 -1.20
N ILE A 52 -5.88 4.48 -2.49
CA ILE A 52 -4.78 5.31 -2.97
C ILE A 52 -5.37 6.57 -3.58
N ARG A 53 -4.92 7.74 -3.10
CA ARG A 53 -5.36 9.03 -3.64
C ARG A 53 -4.15 9.78 -4.17
N LEU A 54 -4.26 10.23 -5.42
CA LEU A 54 -3.27 11.09 -6.04
C LEU A 54 -3.81 12.52 -6.03
N SER A 55 -3.05 13.45 -5.46
CA SER A 55 -3.47 14.84 -5.45
C SER A 55 -3.39 15.47 -6.86
N LYS A 56 -2.57 14.89 -7.73
CA LYS A 56 -2.46 15.30 -9.14
C LYS A 56 -2.49 14.07 -10.04
N LYS A 57 -3.40 14.07 -11.00
CA LYS A 57 -3.51 12.99 -12.00
C LYS A 57 -2.71 13.30 -13.25
N HIS A 58 -2.31 14.55 -13.46
CA HIS A 58 -1.55 15.02 -14.61
C HIS A 58 -0.45 15.95 -14.12
N ILE A 59 0.78 15.70 -14.56
CA ILE A 59 1.94 16.50 -14.23
C ILE A 59 2.64 16.91 -15.51
N ARG A 60 3.06 18.18 -15.59
CA ARG A 60 3.91 18.68 -16.67
C ARG A 60 5.24 19.11 -16.09
N LEU A 61 6.32 18.58 -16.63
CA LEU A 61 7.67 18.86 -16.18
C LEU A 61 8.53 19.27 -17.37
N SER A 62 9.42 20.23 -17.17
CA SER A 62 10.43 20.54 -18.15
C SER A 62 11.53 19.47 -18.10
N LYS A 63 12.14 19.20 -19.25
CA LYS A 63 13.26 18.28 -19.35
C LYS A 63 14.35 18.66 -18.35
N GLY A 64 14.83 17.68 -17.58
CA GLY A 64 15.87 17.89 -16.57
C GLY A 64 15.36 18.28 -15.20
N SER A 65 14.07 18.51 -15.04
CA SER A 65 13.47 18.85 -13.74
C SER A 65 12.97 17.60 -13.00
N ASN A 66 12.56 17.78 -11.76
CA ASN A 66 11.97 16.70 -10.96
C ASN A 66 10.89 17.26 -10.06
N GLN A 67 9.99 16.38 -9.62
CA GLN A 67 8.89 16.74 -8.73
C GLN A 67 8.45 15.52 -7.95
N ILE A 68 8.10 15.71 -6.68
CA ILE A 68 7.49 14.65 -5.87
C ILE A 68 6.01 14.54 -6.25
N LEU A 69 5.56 13.31 -6.51
CA LEU A 69 4.15 13.01 -6.71
C LEU A 69 3.50 12.80 -5.35
N PRO A 70 2.61 13.71 -4.91
CA PRO A 70 1.95 13.55 -3.63
C PRO A 70 0.94 12.41 -3.68
N VAL A 71 1.10 11.43 -2.80
CA VAL A 71 0.25 10.24 -2.73
C VAL A 71 -0.20 10.05 -1.30
N TRP A 72 -1.50 9.80 -1.12
CA TRP A 72 -2.06 9.43 0.17
C TRP A 72 -2.57 7.99 0.11
N VAL A 73 -2.23 7.19 1.12
CA VAL A 73 -2.65 5.79 1.23
C VAL A 73 -3.34 5.59 2.57
N SER A 74 -4.54 5.01 2.56
CA SER A 74 -5.36 4.84 3.75
C SER A 74 -4.73 3.93 4.82
N SER A 75 -3.92 2.95 4.38
CA SER A 75 -3.27 2.01 5.30
C SER A 75 -2.01 2.57 5.96
N GLY A 76 -1.45 3.68 5.45
CA GLY A 76 -0.17 4.20 5.92
C GLY A 76 1.04 3.45 5.41
N TYR A 77 0.87 2.33 4.69
CA TYR A 77 1.99 1.61 4.09
C TYR A 77 2.48 2.31 2.84
N HIS A 78 3.76 2.11 2.56
CA HIS A 78 4.41 2.76 1.43
C HIS A 78 3.99 2.09 0.11
N PRO A 79 3.44 2.82 -0.86
CA PRO A 79 3.08 2.24 -2.15
C PRO A 79 4.31 2.03 -3.02
N HIS A 80 4.15 1.23 -4.06
CA HIS A 80 5.16 1.01 -5.08
C HIS A 80 4.94 1.94 -6.25
N PHE A 81 6.02 2.51 -6.78
CA PHE A 81 5.99 3.43 -7.92
C PHE A 81 6.69 2.80 -9.11
N LYS A 82 6.11 2.94 -10.29
CA LYS A 82 6.67 2.44 -11.52
C LYS A 82 6.36 3.37 -12.69
N SER A 83 7.36 3.66 -13.52
CA SER A 83 7.16 4.41 -14.76
C SER A 83 6.91 3.45 -15.93
N THR A 84 5.94 3.78 -16.79
CA THR A 84 5.66 3.01 -18.00
C THR A 84 6.68 3.26 -19.10
N ASN A 85 7.41 4.37 -19.02
CA ASN A 85 8.46 4.69 -19.98
C ASN A 85 9.64 5.35 -19.27
N ARG A 86 10.60 4.53 -18.88
CA ARG A 86 11.77 4.97 -18.11
C ARG A 86 12.75 5.82 -18.90
N GLN A 87 12.63 5.83 -20.21
CA GLN A 87 13.45 6.71 -21.05
C GLN A 87 12.94 8.15 -21.01
N ILE A 88 11.66 8.34 -20.78
CA ILE A 88 11.01 9.65 -20.70
C ILE A 88 11.05 10.19 -19.27
N ALA A 89 10.62 9.36 -18.32
CA ALA A 89 10.58 9.73 -16.91
C ALA A 89 10.85 8.51 -16.03
N THR A 90 11.57 8.73 -14.94
CA THR A 90 11.78 7.71 -13.91
C THR A 90 11.16 8.18 -12.60
N VAL A 91 10.90 7.23 -11.71
CA VAL A 91 10.35 7.53 -10.38
C VAL A 91 11.13 6.71 -9.34
N ASP A 92 11.44 7.32 -8.21
CA ASP A 92 12.11 6.63 -7.11
C ASP A 92 11.09 6.08 -6.09
N ASP A 93 11.59 5.42 -5.05
CA ASP A 93 10.74 4.79 -4.03
C ASP A 93 9.95 5.81 -3.19
N LEU A 94 10.36 7.08 -3.21
CA LEU A 94 9.67 8.15 -2.48
C LEU A 94 8.62 8.86 -3.32
N GLY A 95 8.49 8.48 -4.59
CA GLY A 95 7.53 9.10 -5.50
C GLY A 95 8.07 10.33 -6.21
N ARG A 96 9.39 10.54 -6.21
CA ARG A 96 10.00 11.66 -6.95
C ARG A 96 10.15 11.26 -8.41
N VAL A 97 9.54 12.04 -9.28
CA VAL A 97 9.56 11.84 -10.73
C VAL A 97 10.66 12.70 -11.34
N TYR A 98 11.51 12.08 -12.14
CA TYR A 98 12.61 12.74 -12.85
C TYR A 98 12.31 12.82 -14.34
N ALA A 99 12.32 14.01 -14.89
CA ALA A 99 12.07 14.25 -16.32
C ALA A 99 13.36 14.08 -17.11
N LYS A 100 13.43 13.04 -17.94
CA LYS A 100 14.65 12.71 -18.69
C LYS A 100 14.61 13.19 -20.13
N ARG A 101 13.50 12.97 -20.83
CA ARG A 101 13.34 13.32 -22.24
C ARG A 101 11.94 13.83 -22.50
N LYS A 102 11.78 14.62 -23.55
CA LYS A 102 10.46 15.07 -24.02
C LYS A 102 9.60 13.86 -24.37
N GLY A 103 8.35 13.89 -23.98
CA GLY A 103 7.40 12.83 -24.28
C GLY A 103 6.40 12.63 -23.17
N LYS A 104 5.74 11.49 -23.20
CA LYS A 104 4.70 11.14 -22.22
C LYS A 104 5.04 9.82 -21.54
N ALA A 105 4.77 9.75 -20.24
CA ALA A 105 4.91 8.54 -19.45
C ALA A 105 3.80 8.52 -18.40
N ASN A 106 3.47 7.34 -17.90
CA ASN A 106 2.55 7.18 -16.80
C ASN A 106 3.30 6.64 -15.59
N ILE A 107 3.05 7.22 -14.43
CA ILE A 107 3.55 6.70 -13.17
C ILE A 107 2.45 5.88 -12.52
N LYS A 108 2.70 4.61 -12.33
CA LYS A 108 1.78 3.70 -11.65
C LYS A 108 2.11 3.63 -10.18
N VAL A 109 1.10 3.83 -9.35
CA VAL A 109 1.20 3.74 -7.89
C VAL A 109 0.36 2.57 -7.45
N SER A 110 0.96 1.57 -6.84
CA SER A 110 0.26 0.34 -6.49
C SER A 110 0.56 -0.10 -5.06
N LEU A 111 -0.45 -0.72 -4.45
CA LEU A 111 -0.35 -1.36 -3.14
C LEU A 111 -1.50 -2.36 -3.00
N ASP A 112 -1.18 -3.60 -2.63
CA ASP A 112 -2.17 -4.65 -2.33
C ASP A 112 -3.24 -4.83 -3.41
N GLY A 113 -2.81 -4.83 -4.67
CA GLY A 113 -3.71 -5.03 -5.81
C GLY A 113 -4.48 -3.80 -6.26
N VAL A 114 -4.31 -2.66 -5.59
CA VAL A 114 -4.89 -1.38 -6.01
C VAL A 114 -3.85 -0.60 -6.78
N THR A 115 -4.21 -0.09 -7.96
CA THR A 115 -3.31 0.68 -8.81
C THR A 115 -3.97 1.97 -9.26
N LYS A 116 -3.24 3.08 -9.15
CA LYS A 116 -3.61 4.39 -9.69
C LYS A 116 -2.50 4.87 -10.61
N GLN A 117 -2.84 5.75 -11.54
CA GLN A 117 -1.88 6.28 -12.51
C GLN A 117 -1.89 7.80 -12.54
N CYS A 118 -0.70 8.37 -12.73
CA CYS A 118 -0.52 9.79 -13.00
C CYS A 118 0.12 9.94 -14.39
N ASN A 119 -0.47 10.78 -15.24
CA ASN A 119 0.10 11.10 -16.54
C ASN A 119 1.18 12.16 -16.38
N VAL A 120 2.34 11.90 -16.95
CA VAL A 120 3.48 12.84 -16.91
C VAL A 120 3.82 13.26 -18.34
N ILE A 121 3.83 14.56 -18.57
CA ILE A 121 4.22 15.14 -19.87
C ILE A 121 5.51 15.92 -19.65
N ILE A 122 6.55 15.57 -20.43
CA ILE A 122 7.84 16.24 -20.39
C ILE A 122 7.94 17.14 -21.62
N TYR A 123 8.19 18.43 -21.41
CA TYR A 123 8.34 19.39 -22.50
C TYR A 123 9.70 20.06 -22.55
#